data_f0c0e70f582cd9bf0981f3d08b05a7a1
#
_entry.id   f0c0e70f582cd9bf0981f3d08b05a7a1
#
_cell.length_a   1.000
_cell.length_b   1.000
_cell.length_c   1.000
_cell.angle_alpha   90.00
_cell.angle_beta   90.00
_cell.angle_gamma   90.00
#
_symmetry.space_group_name_H-M   'P 1'
#
loop_
_entity.id
_entity.type
_entity.pdbx_description
1 polymer ?
#
loop_
_entity_poly.entity_id
_entity_poly.type
_entity_poly.pdbx_seq_one_letter_code
_entity_poly.pdbx_strand_id
1 'polypeptide(L)'
;KGDGGFHYPFSEPDLDGTQYGLNDWHLKNIYKGPLPNSDYADSMFSVMALVNEDKFDKNIDNKLSNFKYGKNTSYHFDATKFGQWLKDNICLPSGLTHIEKEVTEIIKDDDGIKHLVLGDTNITADLFIDCTGFKSQLLSSFDVPFNSYQDYLPNNRAWAVQVPYL
;
A
#
# COMPACT_ATOMS: atom_id res chain seq x y z
N LYS A 1 15.56 1.02 -24.76
CA LYS A 1 14.12 1.41 -24.74
C LYS A 1 13.36 0.13 -24.44
N GLY A 2 12.83 -0.03 -23.24
CA GLY A 2 11.88 -1.10 -22.94
C GLY A 2 10.57 -0.86 -23.68
N ASP A 3 9.75 -1.89 -23.82
CA ASP A 3 8.50 -1.90 -24.56
C ASP A 3 7.36 -1.10 -23.87
N GLY A 4 7.73 -0.15 -23.04
CA GLY A 4 6.82 0.84 -22.46
C GLY A 4 6.12 0.45 -21.18
N GLY A 5 6.25 -0.77 -20.68
CA GLY A 5 5.63 -1.18 -19.44
C GLY A 5 6.28 -2.39 -18.79
N PHE A 6 6.04 -2.56 -17.52
CA PHE A 6 6.32 -3.80 -16.79
C PHE A 6 5.18 -4.05 -15.80
N HIS A 7 4.95 -5.31 -15.48
CA HIS A 7 3.95 -5.69 -14.49
C HIS A 7 4.61 -5.94 -13.13
N TYR A 8 3.93 -5.48 -12.08
CA TYR A 8 4.34 -5.74 -10.71
C TYR A 8 3.17 -6.41 -9.97
N PRO A 9 3.04 -7.75 -10.07
CA PRO A 9 1.94 -8.48 -9.44
C PRO A 9 1.99 -8.41 -7.93
N PHE A 10 0.82 -8.37 -7.27
CA PHE A 10 0.66 -8.40 -5.82
C PHE A 10 0.59 -9.83 -5.26
N SER A 11 1.20 -10.79 -5.93
CA SER A 11 1.17 -12.19 -5.52
C SER A 11 2.57 -12.77 -5.46
N GLU A 12 2.69 -13.93 -4.82
CA GLU A 12 3.90 -14.71 -4.89
C GLU A 12 4.02 -15.38 -6.26
N PRO A 13 5.24 -15.57 -6.78
CA PRO A 13 5.46 -16.32 -8.01
C PRO A 13 4.91 -17.74 -7.89
N ASP A 14 4.34 -18.24 -8.96
CA ASP A 14 3.85 -19.62 -9.05
C ASP A 14 5.02 -20.57 -9.28
N LEU A 15 5.68 -20.98 -8.20
CA LEU A 15 6.84 -21.87 -8.24
C LEU A 15 6.48 -23.33 -7.93
N ASP A 16 5.28 -23.58 -7.41
CA ASP A 16 4.85 -24.90 -7.01
C ASP A 16 4.35 -25.73 -8.19
N GLY A 17 4.93 -26.89 -8.38
CA GLY A 17 4.50 -27.85 -9.38
C GLY A 17 4.84 -27.48 -10.82
N THR A 18 5.58 -26.42 -11.05
CA THR A 18 6.09 -26.08 -12.38
C THR A 18 7.50 -26.64 -12.57
N GLN A 19 7.78 -27.12 -13.78
CA GLN A 19 9.15 -27.45 -14.20
C GLN A 19 9.94 -26.17 -14.53
N TYR A 20 9.35 -25.00 -14.35
CA TYR A 20 9.90 -23.72 -14.74
C TYR A 20 10.04 -22.81 -13.52
N GLY A 21 11.27 -22.69 -13.03
CA GLY A 21 11.61 -21.85 -11.87
C GLY A 21 12.33 -20.56 -12.25
N LEU A 22 12.68 -19.75 -11.26
CA LEU A 22 13.44 -18.53 -11.45
C LEU A 22 14.76 -18.76 -12.21
N ASN A 23 15.44 -19.86 -11.92
CA ASN A 23 16.69 -20.20 -12.61
C ASN A 23 16.45 -20.49 -14.09
N ASP A 24 15.34 -21.15 -14.44
CA ASP A 24 14.99 -21.44 -15.83
C ASP A 24 14.66 -20.17 -16.60
N TRP A 25 13.94 -19.24 -15.97
CA TRP A 25 13.70 -17.92 -16.54
C TRP A 25 15.02 -17.16 -16.76
N HIS A 26 15.94 -17.21 -15.81
CA HIS A 26 17.25 -16.58 -15.93
C HIS A 26 18.06 -17.18 -17.09
N LEU A 27 18.07 -18.51 -17.20
CA LEU A 27 18.70 -19.19 -18.33
C LEU A 27 18.05 -18.83 -19.67
N LYS A 28 16.72 -18.77 -19.73
CA LYS A 28 16.00 -18.30 -20.92
C LYS A 28 16.48 -16.91 -21.35
N ASN A 29 16.64 -15.99 -20.39
CA ASN A 29 17.12 -14.63 -20.66
C ASN A 29 18.55 -14.61 -21.21
N ILE A 30 19.42 -15.47 -20.69
CA ILE A 30 20.80 -15.61 -21.18
C ILE A 30 20.84 -16.16 -22.62
N TYR A 31 20.08 -17.24 -22.89
CA TYR A 31 20.14 -17.91 -24.19
C TYR A 31 19.38 -17.20 -25.29
N LYS A 32 18.29 -16.55 -25.00
CA LYS A 32 17.47 -15.84 -26.00
C LYS A 32 17.83 -14.36 -26.16
N GLY A 33 18.69 -13.84 -25.30
CA GLY A 33 19.00 -12.42 -25.23
C GLY A 33 17.98 -11.64 -24.40
N PRO A 34 18.05 -10.29 -24.37
CA PRO A 34 17.19 -9.47 -23.55
C PRO A 34 15.71 -9.74 -23.85
N LEU A 35 14.97 -10.18 -22.83
CA LEU A 35 13.53 -10.39 -22.89
C LEU A 35 12.79 -9.08 -22.58
N PRO A 36 11.51 -8.95 -23.01
CA PRO A 36 10.66 -7.84 -22.60
C PRO A 36 10.60 -7.69 -21.07
N ASN A 37 10.44 -6.47 -20.57
CA ASN A 37 10.40 -6.20 -19.13
C ASN A 37 9.26 -6.93 -18.41
N SER A 38 8.16 -7.21 -19.10
CA SER A 38 7.02 -7.95 -18.58
C SER A 38 7.24 -9.47 -18.50
N ASP A 39 8.19 -10.02 -19.28
CA ASP A 39 8.34 -11.48 -19.46
C ASP A 39 8.51 -12.25 -18.13
N TYR A 40 9.20 -11.65 -17.16
CA TYR A 40 9.33 -12.27 -15.84
C TYR A 40 7.96 -12.43 -15.16
N ALA A 41 7.19 -11.35 -15.05
CA ALA A 41 5.87 -11.39 -14.42
C ALA A 41 4.92 -12.32 -15.18
N ASP A 42 4.88 -12.22 -16.50
CA ASP A 42 4.04 -13.04 -17.37
C ASP A 42 4.36 -14.55 -17.27
N SER A 43 5.63 -14.88 -17.06
CA SER A 43 6.09 -16.27 -16.93
C SER A 43 5.91 -16.86 -15.54
N MET A 44 5.96 -16.02 -14.49
CA MET A 44 6.07 -16.49 -13.11
C MET A 44 4.79 -16.31 -12.29
N PHE A 45 3.80 -15.57 -12.79
CA PHE A 45 2.58 -15.27 -12.07
C PHE A 45 1.34 -15.64 -12.89
N SER A 46 0.59 -16.62 -12.43
CA SER A 46 -0.62 -17.10 -13.13
C SER A 46 -1.70 -16.02 -13.30
N VAL A 47 -1.75 -15.04 -12.39
CA VAL A 47 -2.66 -13.88 -12.50
C VAL A 47 -2.43 -13.05 -13.77
N MET A 48 -1.21 -13.06 -14.30
CA MET A 48 -0.88 -12.29 -15.51
C MET A 48 -1.61 -12.79 -16.76
N ALA A 49 -1.99 -14.06 -16.81
CA ALA A 49 -2.84 -14.58 -17.89
C ALA A 49 -4.21 -13.88 -17.93
N LEU A 50 -4.76 -13.53 -16.77
CA LEU A 50 -6.01 -12.77 -16.66
C LEU A 50 -5.82 -11.31 -17.06
N VAL A 51 -4.73 -10.69 -16.57
CA VAL A 51 -4.41 -9.28 -16.84
C VAL A 51 -4.18 -9.07 -18.34
N ASN A 52 -3.40 -9.93 -18.99
CA ASN A 52 -3.07 -9.82 -20.41
C ASN A 52 -4.28 -10.03 -21.33
N GLU A 53 -5.29 -10.77 -20.86
CA GLU A 53 -6.52 -11.01 -21.58
C GLU A 53 -7.66 -10.06 -21.18
N ASP A 54 -7.37 -9.08 -20.33
CA ASP A 54 -8.35 -8.16 -19.74
C ASP A 54 -9.56 -8.89 -19.14
N LYS A 55 -9.29 -10.00 -18.44
CA LYS A 55 -10.29 -10.86 -17.83
C LYS A 55 -10.14 -10.89 -16.34
N PHE A 56 -11.28 -10.80 -15.66
CA PHE A 56 -11.33 -10.86 -14.22
C PHE A 56 -12.62 -11.55 -13.76
N ASP A 57 -12.48 -12.68 -13.08
CA ASP A 57 -13.63 -13.44 -12.55
C ASP A 57 -13.37 -13.82 -11.10
N LYS A 58 -14.24 -13.35 -10.19
CA LYS A 58 -14.20 -13.72 -8.77
C LYS A 58 -14.41 -15.23 -8.50
N ASN A 59 -14.97 -15.94 -9.47
CA ASN A 59 -15.21 -17.39 -9.38
C ASN A 59 -14.03 -18.22 -9.91
N ILE A 60 -12.88 -17.61 -10.13
CA ILE A 60 -11.70 -18.28 -10.67
C ILE A 60 -10.94 -19.10 -9.62
N ASP A 61 -11.24 -18.91 -8.33
CA ASP A 61 -10.63 -19.66 -7.25
C ASP A 61 -10.66 -21.17 -7.52
N ASN A 62 -9.51 -21.80 -7.38
CA ASN A 62 -9.24 -23.21 -7.68
C ASN A 62 -9.30 -23.61 -9.18
N LYS A 63 -9.47 -22.68 -10.09
CA LYS A 63 -9.40 -22.94 -11.55
C LYS A 63 -7.99 -22.67 -12.11
N LEU A 64 -7.23 -21.81 -11.46
CA LEU A 64 -5.83 -21.59 -11.75
C LEU A 64 -4.97 -22.05 -10.57
N SER A 65 -3.80 -22.62 -10.88
CA SER A 65 -2.83 -23.00 -9.88
C SER A 65 -2.40 -21.77 -9.07
N ASN A 66 -2.37 -21.93 -7.76
CA ASN A 66 -1.89 -20.92 -6.79
C ASN A 66 -2.59 -19.56 -6.83
N PHE A 67 -3.67 -19.40 -7.63
CA PHE A 67 -4.46 -18.18 -7.64
C PHE A 67 -5.60 -18.26 -6.64
N LYS A 68 -5.66 -17.26 -5.76
CA LYS A 68 -6.76 -17.02 -4.82
C LYS A 68 -7.21 -15.58 -4.95
N TYR A 69 -8.45 -15.37 -5.35
CA TYR A 69 -9.02 -14.03 -5.56
C TYR A 69 -8.72 -13.08 -4.40
N GLY A 70 -9.01 -13.48 -3.17
CA GLY A 70 -8.81 -12.64 -1.99
C GLY A 70 -7.35 -12.40 -1.59
N LYS A 71 -6.37 -13.13 -2.18
CA LYS A 71 -4.94 -12.98 -1.87
C LYS A 71 -4.16 -12.33 -3.00
N ASN A 72 -4.53 -12.62 -4.24
CA ASN A 72 -3.75 -12.25 -5.42
C ASN A 72 -4.31 -11.03 -6.16
N THR A 73 -5.31 -10.37 -5.58
CA THR A 73 -5.90 -9.15 -6.13
C THR A 73 -5.95 -8.05 -5.10
N SER A 74 -6.08 -6.82 -5.56
CA SER A 74 -6.29 -5.66 -4.71
C SER A 74 -7.47 -4.84 -5.19
N TYR A 75 -7.93 -3.94 -4.32
CA TYR A 75 -9.07 -3.07 -4.61
C TYR A 75 -8.59 -1.72 -5.10
N HIS A 76 -9.27 -1.20 -6.12
CA HIS A 76 -9.15 0.19 -6.55
C HIS A 76 -10.35 0.96 -6.02
N PHE A 77 -10.14 1.91 -5.15
CA PHE A 77 -11.23 2.66 -4.51
C PHE A 77 -10.79 4.11 -4.20
N ASP A 78 -11.78 4.99 -4.08
CA ASP A 78 -11.58 6.35 -3.63
C ASP A 78 -11.37 6.35 -2.10
N ALA A 79 -10.14 6.56 -1.68
CA ALA A 79 -9.75 6.52 -0.27
C ALA A 79 -10.49 7.58 0.58
N THR A 80 -10.77 8.75 0.00
CA THR A 80 -11.49 9.83 0.71
C THR A 80 -12.93 9.43 0.97
N LYS A 81 -13.63 8.92 -0.04
CA LYS A 81 -15.01 8.43 0.10
C LYS A 81 -15.09 7.24 1.05
N PHE A 82 -14.12 6.35 0.98
CA PHE A 82 -14.05 5.20 1.88
C PHE A 82 -13.83 5.62 3.33
N GLY A 83 -12.93 6.57 3.59
CA GLY A 83 -12.71 7.13 4.91
C GLY A 83 -13.97 7.80 5.49
N GLN A 84 -14.67 8.57 4.66
CA GLN A 84 -15.94 9.16 5.06
C GLN A 84 -17.00 8.10 5.39
N TRP A 85 -17.13 7.09 4.53
CA TRP A 85 -18.05 5.99 4.75
C TRP A 85 -17.76 5.23 6.04
N LEU A 86 -16.48 4.92 6.33
CA LEU A 86 -16.06 4.28 7.57
C LEU A 86 -16.44 5.13 8.79
N LYS A 87 -16.17 6.44 8.74
CA LYS A 87 -16.53 7.36 9.81
C LYS A 87 -18.02 7.29 10.10
N ASP A 88 -18.85 7.47 9.08
CA ASP A 88 -20.29 7.65 9.24
C ASP A 88 -21.03 6.34 9.57
N ASN A 89 -20.60 5.21 9.03
CA ASN A 89 -21.32 3.94 9.14
C ASN A 89 -20.74 2.97 10.17
N ILE A 90 -19.48 3.15 10.55
CA ILE A 90 -18.81 2.26 11.49
C ILE A 90 -18.40 3.01 12.77
N CYS A 91 -17.59 4.06 12.61
CA CYS A 91 -16.94 4.68 13.76
C CYS A 91 -17.93 5.45 14.67
N LEU A 92 -18.70 6.35 14.10
CA LEU A 92 -19.68 7.14 14.87
C LEU A 92 -20.74 6.25 15.55
N PRO A 93 -21.35 5.27 14.84
CA PRO A 93 -22.30 4.35 15.49
C PRO A 93 -21.67 3.49 16.58
N SER A 94 -20.35 3.24 16.52
CA SER A 94 -19.59 2.50 17.54
C SER A 94 -19.14 3.35 18.73
N GLY A 95 -19.55 4.62 18.80
CA GLY A 95 -19.25 5.49 19.93
C GLY A 95 -18.01 6.37 19.76
N LEU A 96 -17.42 6.45 18.54
CA LEU A 96 -16.33 7.39 18.25
C LEU A 96 -16.82 8.83 18.45
N THR A 97 -16.02 9.65 19.15
CA THR A 97 -16.19 11.10 19.16
C THR A 97 -15.31 11.72 18.08
N HIS A 98 -15.92 12.33 17.07
CA HIS A 98 -15.21 13.06 16.02
C HIS A 98 -15.12 14.54 16.39
N ILE A 99 -13.89 15.06 16.45
CA ILE A 99 -13.61 16.46 16.74
C ILE A 99 -12.91 17.08 15.54
N GLU A 100 -13.58 17.96 14.83
CA GLU A 100 -13.03 18.64 13.65
C GLU A 100 -12.42 19.99 14.08
N LYS A 101 -11.25 19.89 14.71
CA LYS A 101 -10.47 21.03 15.19
C LYS A 101 -8.99 20.80 14.92
N GLU A 102 -8.25 21.88 14.76
CA GLU A 102 -6.80 21.85 14.66
C GLU A 102 -6.15 21.66 16.03
N VAL A 103 -5.13 20.79 16.10
CA VAL A 103 -4.27 20.69 17.26
C VAL A 103 -3.28 21.85 17.21
N THR A 104 -3.43 22.81 18.12
CA THR A 104 -2.62 24.03 18.17
C THR A 104 -1.37 23.87 19.03
N GLU A 105 -1.42 23.00 20.04
CA GLU A 105 -0.30 22.75 20.94
C GLU A 105 -0.31 21.31 21.46
N ILE A 106 0.87 20.75 21.73
CA ILE A 106 1.07 19.43 22.30
C ILE A 106 1.80 19.62 23.64
N ILE A 107 1.09 19.39 24.73
CA ILE A 107 1.66 19.49 26.08
C ILE A 107 2.20 18.13 26.48
N LYS A 108 3.47 18.13 26.90
CA LYS A 108 4.21 16.94 27.31
C LYS A 108 4.57 16.98 28.77
N ASP A 109 4.82 15.82 29.34
CA ASP A 109 5.46 15.62 30.64
C ASP A 109 6.48 14.47 30.56
N ASP A 110 6.94 13.99 31.70
CA ASP A 110 7.97 12.94 31.75
C ASP A 110 7.49 11.59 31.19
N ASP A 111 6.16 11.36 31.19
CA ASP A 111 5.53 10.12 30.69
C ASP A 111 5.14 10.19 29.20
N GLY A 112 5.20 11.36 28.56
CA GLY A 112 4.89 11.53 27.16
C GLY A 112 3.96 12.69 26.83
N ILE A 113 2.91 12.46 26.03
CA ILE A 113 1.89 13.47 25.74
C ILE A 113 0.89 13.53 26.87
N LYS A 114 0.87 14.64 27.60
CA LYS A 114 -0.11 14.89 28.66
C LYS A 114 -1.50 15.21 28.10
N HIS A 115 -1.57 16.13 27.16
CA HIS A 115 -2.79 16.48 26.44
C HIS A 115 -2.52 17.25 25.15
N LEU A 116 -3.52 17.25 24.28
CA LEU A 116 -3.53 18.07 23.06
C LEU A 116 -4.43 19.29 23.29
N VAL A 117 -3.99 20.44 22.82
CA VAL A 117 -4.77 21.69 22.87
C VAL A 117 -5.44 21.92 21.53
N LEU A 118 -6.75 22.09 21.54
CA LEU A 118 -7.61 22.35 20.38
C LEU A 118 -8.39 23.65 20.58
N GLY A 119 -7.71 24.78 20.48
CA GLY A 119 -8.25 26.09 20.87
C GLY A 119 -8.53 26.12 22.39
N ASP A 120 -9.79 26.28 22.79
CA ASP A 120 -10.19 26.36 24.20
C ASP A 120 -10.44 24.96 24.82
N THR A 121 -10.15 23.89 24.13
CA THR A 121 -10.42 22.51 24.57
C THR A 121 -9.13 21.72 24.68
N ASN A 122 -8.95 21.00 25.80
CA ASN A 122 -7.85 20.07 25.99
C ASN A 122 -8.38 18.63 25.87
N ILE A 123 -7.64 17.80 25.16
CA ILE A 123 -7.95 16.37 25.00
C ILE A 123 -6.86 15.55 25.69
N THR A 124 -7.27 14.72 26.62
CA THR A 124 -6.43 13.72 27.28
C THR A 124 -6.80 12.32 26.81
N ALA A 125 -5.83 11.42 26.78
CA ALA A 125 -6.04 10.01 26.45
C ALA A 125 -4.92 9.18 27.06
N ASP A 126 -5.18 7.88 27.23
CA ASP A 126 -4.18 6.91 27.67
C ASP A 126 -3.19 6.54 26.54
N LEU A 127 -3.60 6.73 25.28
CA LEU A 127 -2.80 6.47 24.08
C LEU A 127 -3.11 7.50 23.00
N PHE A 128 -2.09 8.02 22.38
CA PHE A 128 -2.20 8.91 21.22
C PHE A 128 -1.61 8.21 19.97
N ILE A 129 -2.38 8.18 18.87
CA ILE A 129 -1.96 7.61 17.60
C ILE A 129 -1.79 8.74 16.59
N ASP A 130 -0.57 8.94 16.11
CA ASP A 130 -0.24 9.98 15.14
C ASP A 130 -0.53 9.53 13.71
N CYS A 131 -1.65 10.00 13.15
CA CYS A 131 -2.05 9.77 11.76
C CYS A 131 -1.90 11.03 10.90
N THR A 132 -1.03 11.97 11.26
CA THR A 132 -0.84 13.25 10.53
C THR A 132 0.05 13.13 9.28
N GLY A 133 0.36 11.91 8.86
CA GLY A 133 1.17 11.62 7.68
C GLY A 133 2.61 12.10 7.83
N PHE A 134 3.17 12.66 6.77
CA PHE A 134 4.57 13.10 6.76
C PHE A 134 4.88 14.26 7.72
N LYS A 135 3.87 14.94 8.25
CA LYS A 135 4.05 15.95 9.29
C LYS A 135 4.51 15.34 10.60
N SER A 136 4.08 14.09 10.89
CA SER A 136 4.36 13.39 12.16
C SER A 136 4.21 14.34 13.35
N GLN A 137 3.08 15.02 13.44
CA GLN A 137 2.91 16.20 14.30
C GLN A 137 3.15 15.88 15.77
N LEU A 138 2.68 14.73 16.24
CA LEU A 138 2.90 14.30 17.62
C LEU A 138 4.33 13.81 17.81
N LEU A 139 4.82 12.94 16.93
CA LEU A 139 6.16 12.37 17.04
C LEU A 139 7.26 13.44 16.88
N SER A 140 7.07 14.39 15.97
CA SER A 140 8.04 15.51 15.76
C SER A 140 8.18 16.41 16.98
N SER A 141 7.23 16.37 17.93
CA SER A 141 7.34 17.12 19.17
C SER A 141 8.37 16.55 20.16
N PHE A 142 8.89 15.34 19.91
CA PHE A 142 9.81 14.61 20.79
C PHE A 142 11.23 14.58 20.24
N ASP A 143 11.82 15.42 19.63
CA ASP A 143 13.22 15.43 19.15
C ASP A 143 13.78 14.05 18.73
N VAL A 144 12.94 13.17 18.21
CA VAL A 144 13.33 11.83 17.76
C VAL A 144 14.06 11.96 16.43
N PRO A 145 15.31 11.47 16.33
CA PRO A 145 16.04 11.57 15.08
C PRO A 145 15.40 10.75 13.97
N PHE A 146 15.32 11.33 12.78
CA PHE A 146 14.89 10.62 11.59
C PHE A 146 16.05 9.76 11.05
N ASN A 147 15.84 8.44 10.99
CA ASN A 147 16.76 7.53 10.35
C ASN A 147 16.52 7.49 8.83
N SER A 148 17.44 8.06 8.06
CA SER A 148 17.35 8.04 6.61
C SER A 148 17.79 6.69 6.05
N TYR A 149 16.99 6.13 5.15
CA TYR A 149 17.32 4.95 4.34
C TYR A 149 17.62 5.31 2.88
N GLN A 150 17.94 6.56 2.59
CA GLN A 150 18.09 7.09 1.24
C GLN A 150 19.17 6.34 0.42
N ASP A 151 20.20 5.84 1.07
CA ASP A 151 21.27 5.07 0.40
C ASP A 151 20.76 3.72 -0.16
N TYR A 152 19.71 3.17 0.44
CA TYR A 152 19.07 1.91 0.02
C TYR A 152 17.76 2.14 -0.73
N LEU A 153 17.03 3.19 -0.38
CA LEU A 153 15.73 3.56 -0.90
C LEU A 153 15.77 4.99 -1.45
N PRO A 154 16.34 5.19 -2.66
CA PRO A 154 16.59 6.52 -3.20
C PRO A 154 15.33 7.29 -3.61
N ASN A 155 14.20 6.61 -3.77
CA ASN A 155 12.93 7.22 -4.13
C ASN A 155 12.33 7.94 -2.92
N ASN A 156 12.34 9.26 -2.93
CA ASN A 156 11.83 10.09 -1.83
C ASN A 156 10.61 10.94 -2.21
N ARG A 157 10.08 10.79 -3.41
CA ARG A 157 8.91 11.52 -3.91
C ARG A 157 8.07 10.64 -4.80
N ALA A 158 6.76 10.81 -4.72
CA ALA A 158 5.80 10.19 -5.61
C ALA A 158 4.75 11.23 -6.05
N TRP A 159 4.22 11.04 -7.25
CA TRP A 159 3.12 11.84 -7.79
C TRP A 159 1.93 10.91 -7.99
N ALA A 160 0.83 11.20 -7.29
CA ALA A 160 -0.43 10.50 -7.51
C ALA A 160 -1.31 11.35 -8.44
N VAL A 161 -1.72 10.76 -9.55
CA VAL A 161 -2.54 11.45 -10.56
C VAL A 161 -3.76 10.60 -10.85
N GLN A 162 -4.93 11.23 -10.86
CA GLN A 162 -6.16 10.59 -11.33
C GLN A 162 -6.20 10.68 -12.85
N VAL A 163 -6.34 9.54 -13.50
CA VAL A 163 -6.53 9.44 -14.94
C VAL A 163 -7.84 8.73 -15.25
N PRO A 164 -8.53 9.10 -16.35
CA PRO A 164 -9.71 8.35 -16.79
C PRO A 164 -9.36 6.91 -17.12
N TYR A 165 -10.30 6.00 -16.92
CA TYR A 165 -10.18 4.64 -17.46
C TYR A 165 -10.20 4.69 -18.98
N LEU A 166 -9.32 3.90 -19.59
CA LEU A 166 -9.28 3.71 -21.04
C LEU A 166 -10.34 2.74 -21.50
#